data_0f78db499e6b7f7e77c9388eda10e59e
#
_entry.id   0f78db499e6b7f7e77c9388eda10e59e
#
_cell.length_a   1.000
_cell.length_b   1.000
_cell.length_c   1.000
_cell.angle_alpha   90.00
_cell.angle_beta   90.00
_cell.angle_gamma   90.00
#
_symmetry.space_group_name_H-M   'P 1'
#
loop_
_entity.id
_entity.type
_entity.pdbx_description
1 polymer ?
#
loop_
_entity_poly.entity_id
_entity_poly.type
_entity_poly.pdbx_seq_one_letter_code
_entity_poly.pdbx_strand_id
1 'polypeptide(L)'
;LKKTFKYLVQNRHATWLELFFDLVFVSSIGIVTHQLAHTHHNHIDPKQIWMFPLQFLSIWWIWTLHTLFANRFDTDSRYHRISSLAIMFLMITMTAFLGSDLFENYGLFIGFYAVIQIIIAGLYINSTKALNESKEYANKCGIIIIIGTIIIGASFLFPDPYREITLVLGIVFEMIAFVIVSKNKIVPPVHKEHLVERIGLLSIILLGESIISLTTALRDINWDVLSVIAAVTGFIMIGLIWWIYYDSFHIMERLKAMKNGFALIYSHFFLAMGFVILANVIRHAILNDLNQNDFRVLAIVGMCFFYVGKQTIYFKFLPPFRKPIVINTLICVFITVGSTILPKIEYALIGVTIGMLYYTIGNFKFTLTKDVSRFLD
;
A
#
# COMPACT_ATOMS: atom_id res chain seq x y z
N LEU A 1 -26.67 3.31 -25.09
CA LEU A 1 -25.66 2.78 -24.15
C LEU A 1 -24.35 3.58 -24.19
N LYS A 2 -23.71 3.79 -25.35
CA LYS A 2 -22.46 4.58 -25.46
C LYS A 2 -22.59 6.05 -25.04
N LYS A 3 -23.75 6.70 -25.21
CA LYS A 3 -23.96 8.11 -24.82
C LYS A 3 -24.15 8.31 -23.32
N THR A 4 -24.77 7.37 -22.59
CA THR A 4 -25.05 7.49 -21.14
C THR A 4 -23.77 7.31 -20.32
N PHE A 5 -22.85 6.44 -20.75
CA PHE A 5 -21.55 6.32 -20.12
C PHE A 5 -20.62 7.52 -20.35
N LYS A 6 -20.84 8.30 -21.43
CA LYS A 6 -20.00 9.47 -21.74
C LYS A 6 -20.15 10.62 -20.71
N TYR A 7 -21.27 10.72 -20.00
CA TYR A 7 -21.49 11.71 -18.93
C TYR A 7 -20.85 11.32 -17.59
N LEU A 8 -20.46 10.05 -17.39
CA LEU A 8 -19.76 9.58 -16.19
C LEU A 8 -18.23 9.73 -16.29
N VAL A 9 -17.69 10.13 -17.42
CA VAL A 9 -16.25 10.08 -17.76
C VAL A 9 -15.55 11.43 -17.72
N GLN A 10 -16.22 12.54 -17.39
CA GLN A 10 -15.54 13.85 -17.37
C GLN A 10 -14.91 14.14 -16.00
N ASN A 11 -13.56 14.19 -15.98
CA ASN A 11 -12.68 14.80 -14.96
C ASN A 11 -13.15 14.63 -13.49
N ARG A 12 -13.28 13.39 -13.03
CA ARG A 12 -13.55 13.13 -11.64
C ARG A 12 -12.24 13.19 -10.85
N HIS A 13 -12.15 14.13 -9.94
CA HIS A 13 -11.06 14.26 -8.97
C HIS A 13 -11.39 13.56 -7.65
N ALA A 14 -10.35 13.29 -6.84
CA ALA A 14 -10.51 12.77 -5.50
C ALA A 14 -11.31 13.77 -4.64
N THR A 15 -12.30 13.28 -3.92
CA THR A 15 -13.15 14.10 -3.04
C THR A 15 -12.48 14.33 -1.68
N TRP A 16 -12.88 15.39 -0.97
CA TRP A 16 -12.39 15.64 0.39
C TRP A 16 -12.69 14.49 1.37
N LEU A 17 -13.80 13.78 1.18
CA LEU A 17 -14.14 12.60 1.97
C LEU A 17 -13.17 11.45 1.70
N GLU A 18 -12.81 11.22 0.44
CA GLU A 18 -11.83 10.19 0.06
C GLU A 18 -10.44 10.52 0.61
N LEU A 19 -10.02 11.79 0.56
CA LEU A 19 -8.75 12.25 1.16
C LEU A 19 -8.73 12.07 2.68
N PHE A 20 -9.84 12.36 3.35
CA PHE A 20 -9.96 12.14 4.78
C PHE A 20 -9.93 10.64 5.13
N PHE A 21 -10.55 9.80 4.30
CA PHE A 21 -10.46 8.35 4.42
C PHE A 21 -9.01 7.85 4.28
N ASP A 22 -8.29 8.37 3.29
CA ASP A 22 -6.89 8.03 3.04
C ASP A 22 -5.97 8.47 4.19
N LEU A 23 -6.25 9.62 4.81
CA LEU A 23 -5.54 10.08 6.02
C LEU A 23 -5.76 9.13 7.21
N VAL A 24 -7.01 8.72 7.45
CA VAL A 24 -7.33 7.76 8.52
C VAL A 24 -6.70 6.40 8.26
N PHE A 25 -6.73 5.95 7.00
CA PHE A 25 -6.05 4.72 6.60
C PHE A 25 -4.55 4.78 6.88
N VAL A 26 -3.86 5.86 6.51
CA VAL A 26 -2.42 6.01 6.75
C VAL A 26 -2.11 6.09 8.24
N SER A 27 -2.93 6.80 9.03
CA SER A 27 -2.81 6.82 10.48
C SER A 27 -2.91 5.40 11.09
N SER A 28 -3.84 4.58 10.57
CA SER A 28 -3.97 3.18 10.97
C SER A 28 -2.74 2.34 10.60
N ILE A 29 -2.17 2.56 9.42
CA ILE A 29 -0.92 1.93 8.99
C ILE A 29 0.25 2.39 9.87
N GLY A 30 0.30 3.66 10.26
CA GLY A 30 1.32 4.21 11.18
C GLY A 30 1.39 3.43 12.49
N ILE A 31 0.25 3.07 13.10
CA ILE A 31 0.18 2.25 14.31
C ILE A 31 0.82 0.87 14.08
N VAL A 32 0.46 0.21 12.96
CA VAL A 32 1.03 -1.10 12.60
C VAL A 32 2.53 -0.99 12.32
N THR A 33 2.96 0.07 11.65
CA THR A 33 4.37 0.34 11.36
C THR A 33 5.20 0.54 12.61
N HIS A 34 4.62 1.20 13.62
CA HIS A 34 5.28 1.47 14.89
C HIS A 34 5.72 0.19 15.62
N GLN A 35 5.07 -0.95 15.33
CA GLN A 35 5.52 -2.24 15.89
C GLN A 35 6.91 -2.62 15.39
N LEU A 36 7.25 -2.34 14.13
CA LEU A 36 8.60 -2.58 13.60
C LEU A 36 9.65 -1.61 14.15
N ALA A 37 9.22 -0.52 14.79
CA ALA A 37 10.09 0.47 15.42
C ALA A 37 10.55 0.07 16.83
N HIS A 38 9.93 -0.92 17.46
CA HIS A 38 10.30 -1.39 18.78
C HIS A 38 11.30 -2.54 18.71
N THR A 39 12.43 -2.36 19.39
CA THR A 39 13.47 -3.39 19.52
C THR A 39 13.55 -3.91 20.96
N HIS A 40 13.83 -5.19 21.10
CA HIS A 40 14.16 -5.83 22.38
C HIS A 40 15.59 -6.37 22.29
N HIS A 41 16.49 -5.85 23.12
CA HIS A 41 17.91 -6.22 23.07
C HIS A 41 18.53 -6.10 21.67
N ASN A 42 18.25 -5.01 20.95
CA ASN A 42 18.65 -4.74 19.58
C ASN A 42 18.10 -5.73 18.52
N HIS A 43 17.04 -6.44 18.81
CA HIS A 43 16.35 -7.35 17.89
C HIS A 43 14.88 -6.95 17.72
N ILE A 44 14.35 -7.16 16.53
CA ILE A 44 12.90 -7.14 16.28
C ILE A 44 12.36 -8.52 16.63
N ASP A 45 11.31 -8.59 17.44
CA ASP A 45 10.67 -9.86 17.77
C ASP A 45 10.19 -10.55 16.47
N PRO A 46 10.54 -11.82 16.23
CA PRO A 46 10.06 -12.58 15.08
C PRO A 46 8.53 -12.54 14.93
N LYS A 47 7.80 -12.47 16.04
CA LYS A 47 6.34 -12.36 16.02
C LYS A 47 5.88 -11.03 15.39
N GLN A 48 6.55 -9.91 15.69
CA GLN A 48 6.25 -8.60 15.07
C GLN A 48 6.47 -8.64 13.55
N ILE A 49 7.54 -9.30 13.10
CA ILE A 49 7.84 -9.44 11.66
C ILE A 49 6.72 -10.21 10.94
N TRP A 50 6.15 -11.24 11.58
CA TRP A 50 5.05 -12.02 11.01
C TRP A 50 3.70 -11.29 11.05
N MET A 51 3.43 -10.58 12.14
CA MET A 51 2.17 -9.88 12.34
C MET A 51 2.03 -8.64 11.45
N PHE A 52 3.14 -7.96 11.19
CA PHE A 52 3.13 -6.74 10.37
C PHE A 52 2.47 -6.92 8.98
N PRO A 53 2.90 -7.86 8.11
CA PRO A 53 2.27 -8.03 6.81
C PRO A 53 0.80 -8.47 6.90
N LEU A 54 0.42 -9.22 7.93
CA LEU A 54 -0.95 -9.66 8.14
C LEU A 54 -1.87 -8.48 8.49
N GLN A 55 -1.47 -7.65 9.44
CA GLN A 55 -2.20 -6.47 9.86
C GLN A 55 -2.25 -5.44 8.73
N PHE A 56 -1.13 -5.22 8.04
CA PHE A 56 -1.05 -4.33 6.89
C PHE A 56 -2.00 -4.78 5.77
N LEU A 57 -2.01 -6.07 5.43
CA LEU A 57 -2.89 -6.64 4.40
C LEU A 57 -4.36 -6.43 4.76
N SER A 58 -4.73 -6.64 6.02
CA SER A 58 -6.11 -6.49 6.50
C SER A 58 -6.60 -5.04 6.33
N ILE A 59 -5.80 -4.06 6.77
CA ILE A 59 -6.14 -2.64 6.65
C ILE A 59 -6.12 -2.19 5.18
N TRP A 60 -5.12 -2.64 4.41
CA TRP A 60 -5.04 -2.37 2.97
C TRP A 60 -6.25 -2.89 2.21
N TRP A 61 -6.78 -4.05 2.60
CA TRP A 61 -7.92 -4.64 1.92
C TRP A 61 -9.22 -3.86 2.18
N ILE A 62 -9.42 -3.36 3.40
CA ILE A 62 -10.52 -2.43 3.71
C ILE A 62 -10.44 -1.20 2.79
N TRP A 63 -9.27 -0.59 2.70
CA TRP A 63 -9.04 0.57 1.84
C TRP A 63 -9.33 0.24 0.37
N THR A 64 -8.87 -0.91 -0.09
CA THR A 64 -9.09 -1.37 -1.48
C THR A 64 -10.56 -1.51 -1.81
N LEU A 65 -11.34 -2.18 -0.97
CA LEU A 65 -12.77 -2.40 -1.18
C LEU A 65 -13.54 -1.08 -1.21
N HIS A 66 -13.24 -0.17 -0.28
CA HIS A 66 -13.85 1.16 -0.25
C HIS A 66 -13.46 2.00 -1.47
N THR A 67 -12.18 1.97 -1.85
CA THR A 67 -11.67 2.71 -3.02
C THR A 67 -12.31 2.22 -4.33
N LEU A 68 -12.44 0.91 -4.51
CA LEU A 68 -13.10 0.33 -5.67
C LEU A 68 -14.58 0.67 -5.72
N PHE A 69 -15.27 0.71 -4.56
CA PHE A 69 -16.64 1.17 -4.46
C PHE A 69 -16.74 2.65 -4.83
N ALA A 70 -15.99 3.51 -4.18
CA ALA A 70 -16.02 4.95 -4.40
C ALA A 70 -15.71 5.30 -5.87
N ASN A 71 -14.71 4.65 -6.47
CA ASN A 71 -14.35 4.90 -7.86
C ASN A 71 -15.47 4.57 -8.86
N ARG A 72 -16.28 3.54 -8.61
CA ARG A 72 -17.28 3.05 -9.57
C ARG A 72 -18.70 3.47 -9.28
N PHE A 73 -19.08 3.62 -7.99
CA PHE A 73 -20.46 3.73 -7.54
C PHE A 73 -20.76 4.97 -6.70
N ASP A 74 -19.74 5.78 -6.38
CA ASP A 74 -19.96 6.96 -5.56
C ASP A 74 -20.91 7.95 -6.23
N THR A 75 -21.86 8.40 -5.44
CA THR A 75 -22.88 9.37 -5.82
C THR A 75 -22.94 10.55 -4.87
N ASP A 76 -21.95 10.67 -3.98
CA ASP A 76 -21.89 11.68 -2.92
C ASP A 76 -23.17 11.72 -2.04
N SER A 77 -23.79 10.55 -1.86
CA SER A 77 -25.00 10.41 -1.06
C SER A 77 -24.72 10.55 0.43
N ARG A 78 -25.73 11.01 1.20
CA ARG A 78 -25.64 11.04 2.67
C ARG A 78 -25.33 9.66 3.26
N TYR A 79 -25.90 8.61 2.69
CA TYR A 79 -25.63 7.23 3.10
C TYR A 79 -24.15 6.86 2.93
N HIS A 80 -23.55 7.18 1.76
CA HIS A 80 -22.12 6.95 1.52
C HIS A 80 -21.25 7.73 2.50
N ARG A 81 -21.56 9.01 2.73
CA ARG A 81 -20.79 9.85 3.68
C ARG A 81 -20.82 9.30 5.11
N ILE A 82 -22.02 8.95 5.62
CA ILE A 82 -22.19 8.39 6.97
C ILE A 82 -21.47 7.04 7.08
N SER A 83 -21.64 6.14 6.10
CA SER A 83 -20.98 4.84 6.09
C SER A 83 -19.46 4.97 6.05
N SER A 84 -18.92 5.89 5.25
CA SER A 84 -17.46 6.14 5.20
C SER A 84 -16.92 6.66 6.54
N LEU A 85 -17.61 7.59 7.19
CA LEU A 85 -17.25 8.09 8.52
C LEU A 85 -17.32 6.98 9.58
N ALA A 86 -18.34 6.11 9.51
CA ALA A 86 -18.45 4.95 10.40
C ALA A 86 -17.29 3.96 10.19
N ILE A 87 -16.93 3.65 8.93
CA ILE A 87 -15.77 2.80 8.59
C ILE A 87 -14.48 3.41 9.14
N MET A 88 -14.26 4.72 8.96
CA MET A 88 -13.09 5.43 9.49
C MET A 88 -12.99 5.31 11.01
N PHE A 89 -14.08 5.56 11.72
CA PHE A 89 -14.13 5.44 13.18
C PHE A 89 -13.83 4.02 13.65
N LEU A 90 -14.47 3.01 13.01
CA LEU A 90 -14.25 1.61 13.33
C LEU A 90 -12.82 1.17 13.01
N MET A 91 -12.21 1.69 11.94
CA MET A 91 -10.83 1.39 11.57
C MET A 91 -9.84 1.96 12.60
N ILE A 92 -10.04 3.22 13.06
CA ILE A 92 -9.24 3.80 14.15
C ILE A 92 -9.40 2.95 15.43
N THR A 93 -10.62 2.59 15.79
CA THR A 93 -10.89 1.77 16.98
C THR A 93 -10.26 0.39 16.86
N MET A 94 -10.40 -0.26 15.70
CA MET A 94 -9.77 -1.55 15.41
C MET A 94 -8.25 -1.49 15.59
N THR A 95 -7.61 -0.46 15.06
CA THR A 95 -6.15 -0.32 15.14
C THR A 95 -5.64 0.03 16.54
N ALA A 96 -6.48 0.64 17.40
CA ALA A 96 -6.13 0.86 18.80
C ALA A 96 -5.94 -0.45 19.60
N PHE A 97 -6.52 -1.56 19.13
CA PHE A 97 -6.32 -2.90 19.70
C PHE A 97 -5.18 -3.68 19.04
N LEU A 98 -4.52 -3.13 18.01
CA LEU A 98 -3.35 -3.72 17.39
C LEU A 98 -2.11 -3.34 18.22
N GLY A 99 -1.88 -4.05 19.31
CA GLY A 99 -0.65 -3.97 20.10
C GLY A 99 0.43 -4.92 19.57
N SER A 100 1.52 -5.06 20.32
CA SER A 100 2.58 -6.06 20.08
C SER A 100 2.04 -7.49 20.12
N ASP A 101 0.90 -7.71 20.73
CA ASP A 101 0.20 -8.98 20.78
C ASP A 101 -1.23 -8.88 20.24
N LEU A 102 -1.38 -9.10 18.92
CA LEU A 102 -2.69 -9.20 18.26
C LEU A 102 -3.55 -10.31 18.91
N PHE A 103 -2.92 -11.32 19.50
CA PHE A 103 -3.62 -12.49 20.04
C PHE A 103 -4.45 -12.19 21.28
N GLU A 104 -4.01 -11.25 22.12
CA GLU A 104 -4.78 -10.84 23.29
C GLU A 104 -6.13 -10.23 22.92
N ASN A 105 -6.19 -9.51 21.78
CA ASN A 105 -7.37 -8.78 21.33
C ASN A 105 -7.90 -9.28 19.98
N TYR A 106 -7.52 -10.49 19.56
CA TYR A 106 -7.88 -11.02 18.23
C TYR A 106 -9.40 -11.00 17.96
N GLY A 107 -10.20 -11.37 18.96
CA GLY A 107 -11.66 -11.34 18.83
C GLY A 107 -12.22 -9.94 18.57
N LEU A 108 -11.68 -8.91 19.22
CA LEU A 108 -12.06 -7.53 18.98
C LEU A 108 -11.63 -7.07 17.58
N PHE A 109 -10.40 -7.38 17.18
CA PHE A 109 -9.91 -7.08 15.84
C PHE A 109 -10.81 -7.68 14.76
N ILE A 110 -11.10 -8.97 14.82
CA ILE A 110 -11.98 -9.66 13.85
C ILE A 110 -13.41 -9.12 13.92
N GLY A 111 -13.91 -8.81 15.12
CA GLY A 111 -15.23 -8.21 15.29
C GLY A 111 -15.36 -6.86 14.57
N PHE A 112 -14.43 -5.93 14.79
CA PHE A 112 -14.41 -4.65 14.10
C PHE A 112 -14.20 -4.82 12.58
N TYR A 113 -13.29 -5.71 12.19
CA TYR A 113 -13.03 -6.01 10.79
C TYR A 113 -14.31 -6.50 10.09
N ALA A 114 -15.03 -7.44 10.70
CA ALA A 114 -16.29 -7.97 10.14
C ALA A 114 -17.37 -6.89 10.02
N VAL A 115 -17.53 -6.02 11.03
CA VAL A 115 -18.48 -4.91 10.96
C VAL A 115 -18.14 -3.95 9.83
N ILE A 116 -16.86 -3.59 9.67
CA ILE A 116 -16.41 -2.76 8.54
C ILE A 116 -16.74 -3.41 7.21
N GLN A 117 -16.43 -4.69 7.04
CA GLN A 117 -16.74 -5.45 5.83
C GLN A 117 -18.25 -5.48 5.53
N ILE A 118 -19.10 -5.68 6.54
CA ILE A 118 -20.55 -5.66 6.38
C ILE A 118 -21.06 -4.29 5.93
N ILE A 119 -20.50 -3.19 6.48
CA ILE A 119 -20.85 -1.83 6.03
C ILE A 119 -20.46 -1.63 4.57
N ILE A 120 -19.27 -2.07 4.17
CA ILE A 120 -18.81 -1.98 2.77
C ILE A 120 -19.69 -2.84 1.85
N ALA A 121 -20.03 -4.08 2.24
CA ALA A 121 -20.96 -4.92 1.50
C ALA A 121 -22.34 -4.22 1.32
N GLY A 122 -22.83 -3.57 2.38
CA GLY A 122 -24.05 -2.75 2.34
C GLY A 122 -23.95 -1.58 1.35
N LEU A 123 -22.79 -0.91 1.24
CA LEU A 123 -22.55 0.12 0.24
C LEU A 123 -22.70 -0.43 -1.19
N TYR A 124 -22.11 -1.59 -1.47
CA TYR A 124 -22.22 -2.24 -2.78
C TYR A 124 -23.66 -2.65 -3.10
N ILE A 125 -24.35 -3.32 -2.19
CA ILE A 125 -25.72 -3.84 -2.40
C ILE A 125 -26.73 -2.69 -2.54
N ASN A 126 -26.56 -1.61 -1.77
CA ASN A 126 -27.46 -0.46 -1.79
C ASN A 126 -27.06 0.61 -2.83
N SER A 127 -26.16 0.29 -3.74
CA SER A 127 -25.76 1.23 -4.80
C SER A 127 -26.95 1.49 -5.76
N THR A 128 -27.75 2.51 -5.47
CA THR A 128 -29.07 2.76 -6.09
C THR A 128 -29.00 3.42 -7.47
N LYS A 129 -27.85 3.99 -7.85
CA LYS A 129 -27.67 4.67 -9.15
C LYS A 129 -26.99 3.81 -10.21
N ALA A 130 -26.68 2.55 -9.89
CA ALA A 130 -26.19 1.64 -10.90
C ALA A 130 -27.32 1.35 -11.91
N LEU A 131 -27.07 1.52 -13.20
CA LEU A 131 -27.89 0.97 -14.29
C LEU A 131 -28.06 -0.53 -14.00
N ASN A 132 -29.17 -1.16 -14.41
CA ASN A 132 -29.49 -2.55 -14.07
C ASN A 132 -28.32 -3.53 -14.21
N GLU A 133 -27.51 -3.38 -15.23
CA GLU A 133 -26.31 -4.20 -15.48
C GLU A 133 -25.19 -3.98 -14.44
N SER A 134 -24.98 -2.72 -14.04
CA SER A 134 -24.01 -2.36 -12.99
C SER A 134 -24.46 -2.80 -11.60
N LYS A 135 -25.76 -2.93 -11.38
CA LYS A 135 -26.36 -3.40 -10.14
C LYS A 135 -26.06 -4.88 -9.90
N GLU A 136 -26.08 -5.71 -10.95
CA GLU A 136 -25.72 -7.12 -10.84
C GLU A 136 -24.25 -7.28 -10.39
N TYR A 137 -23.35 -6.48 -10.97
CA TYR A 137 -21.94 -6.48 -10.55
C TYR A 137 -21.76 -6.02 -9.11
N ALA A 138 -22.44 -4.93 -8.70
CA ALA A 138 -22.39 -4.43 -7.33
C ALA A 138 -22.90 -5.46 -6.32
N ASN A 139 -24.04 -6.13 -6.61
CA ASN A 139 -24.56 -7.20 -5.77
C ASN A 139 -23.59 -8.38 -5.64
N LYS A 140 -22.95 -8.80 -6.75
CA LYS A 140 -21.94 -9.86 -6.70
C LYS A 140 -20.75 -9.47 -5.82
N CYS A 141 -20.28 -8.22 -5.91
CA CYS A 141 -19.21 -7.71 -5.03
C CYS A 141 -19.65 -7.75 -3.57
N GLY A 142 -20.85 -7.28 -3.24
CA GLY A 142 -21.40 -7.33 -1.87
C GLY A 142 -21.50 -8.76 -1.33
N ILE A 143 -21.97 -9.71 -2.14
CA ILE A 143 -22.04 -11.14 -1.75
C ILE A 143 -20.63 -11.73 -1.52
N ILE A 144 -19.65 -11.41 -2.38
CA ILE A 144 -18.27 -11.85 -2.20
C ILE A 144 -17.72 -11.37 -0.86
N ILE A 145 -17.94 -10.08 -0.52
CA ILE A 145 -17.51 -9.51 0.76
C ILE A 145 -18.18 -10.24 1.93
N ILE A 146 -19.48 -10.52 1.87
CA ILE A 146 -20.20 -11.27 2.92
C ILE A 146 -19.60 -12.67 3.10
N ILE A 147 -19.35 -13.40 2.01
CA ILE A 147 -18.75 -14.74 2.07
C ILE A 147 -17.34 -14.66 2.67
N GLY A 148 -16.52 -13.72 2.21
CA GLY A 148 -15.19 -13.48 2.76
C GLY A 148 -15.23 -13.14 4.25
N THR A 149 -16.18 -12.26 4.66
CA THR A 149 -16.39 -11.92 6.08
C THR A 149 -16.74 -13.14 6.93
N ILE A 150 -17.54 -14.06 6.41
CA ILE A 150 -17.87 -15.33 7.10
C ILE A 150 -16.60 -16.18 7.27
N ILE A 151 -15.79 -16.33 6.22
CA ILE A 151 -14.51 -17.09 6.30
C ILE A 151 -13.56 -16.43 7.32
N ILE A 152 -13.43 -15.10 7.26
CA ILE A 152 -12.58 -14.32 8.17
C ILE A 152 -13.11 -14.44 9.62
N GLY A 153 -14.41 -14.33 9.84
CA GLY A 153 -15.05 -14.52 11.15
C GLY A 153 -14.84 -15.94 11.70
N ALA A 154 -14.88 -16.95 10.82
CA ALA A 154 -14.61 -18.33 11.22
C ALA A 154 -13.17 -18.54 11.73
N SER A 155 -12.22 -17.66 11.40
CA SER A 155 -10.85 -17.73 11.92
C SER A 155 -10.79 -17.69 13.46
N PHE A 156 -11.77 -17.04 14.11
CA PHE A 156 -11.89 -17.01 15.57
C PHE A 156 -12.09 -18.39 16.21
N LEU A 157 -12.59 -19.37 15.45
CA LEU A 157 -12.83 -20.72 15.92
C LEU A 157 -11.58 -21.61 15.93
N PHE A 158 -10.47 -21.14 15.36
CA PHE A 158 -9.25 -21.92 15.21
C PHE A 158 -8.14 -21.45 16.18
N PRO A 159 -7.27 -22.36 16.65
CA PRO A 159 -6.07 -21.99 17.39
C PRO A 159 -4.97 -21.50 16.43
N ASP A 160 -3.92 -20.87 16.99
CA ASP A 160 -2.70 -20.51 16.25
C ASP A 160 -2.00 -21.78 15.71
N PRO A 161 -1.43 -21.75 14.52
CA PRO A 161 -1.41 -20.67 13.52
C PRO A 161 -2.58 -20.72 12.52
N TYR A 162 -3.55 -21.59 12.74
CA TYR A 162 -4.66 -21.80 11.76
C TYR A 162 -5.61 -20.60 11.66
N ARG A 163 -5.73 -19.80 12.74
CA ARG A 163 -6.55 -18.59 12.71
C ARG A 163 -6.01 -17.54 11.75
N GLU A 164 -4.68 -17.31 11.72
CA GLU A 164 -4.04 -16.37 10.81
C GLU A 164 -4.13 -16.86 9.37
N ILE A 165 -3.92 -18.16 9.16
CA ILE A 165 -4.07 -18.79 7.85
C ILE A 165 -5.51 -18.60 7.35
N THR A 166 -6.52 -18.82 8.20
CA THR A 166 -7.92 -18.66 7.82
C THR A 166 -8.28 -17.21 7.51
N LEU A 167 -7.75 -16.25 8.29
CA LEU A 167 -7.89 -14.82 8.01
C LEU A 167 -7.33 -14.48 6.62
N VAL A 168 -6.08 -14.90 6.33
CA VAL A 168 -5.44 -14.67 5.03
C VAL A 168 -6.24 -15.32 3.91
N LEU A 169 -6.70 -16.55 4.09
CA LEU A 169 -7.51 -17.25 3.08
C LEU A 169 -8.81 -16.51 2.77
N GLY A 170 -9.47 -15.92 3.77
CA GLY A 170 -10.66 -15.09 3.55
C GLY A 170 -10.36 -13.86 2.72
N ILE A 171 -9.29 -13.12 3.03
CA ILE A 171 -8.88 -11.94 2.27
C ILE A 171 -8.46 -12.32 0.84
N VAL A 172 -7.66 -13.37 0.68
CA VAL A 172 -7.20 -13.85 -0.64
C VAL A 172 -8.38 -14.34 -1.48
N PHE A 173 -9.35 -15.01 -0.86
CA PHE A 173 -10.61 -15.38 -1.53
C PHE A 173 -11.29 -14.13 -2.12
N GLU A 174 -11.49 -13.08 -1.33
CA GLU A 174 -12.08 -11.83 -1.81
C GLU A 174 -11.25 -11.23 -2.95
N MET A 175 -9.93 -11.12 -2.78
CA MET A 175 -9.02 -10.58 -3.80
C MET A 175 -9.17 -11.28 -5.14
N ILE A 176 -9.17 -12.62 -5.14
CA ILE A 176 -9.31 -13.44 -6.35
C ILE A 176 -10.72 -13.31 -6.93
N ALA A 177 -11.75 -13.40 -6.09
CA ALA A 177 -13.14 -13.32 -6.52
C ALA A 177 -13.46 -11.96 -7.17
N PHE A 178 -12.96 -10.84 -6.62
CA PHE A 178 -13.09 -9.52 -7.23
C PHE A 178 -12.43 -9.44 -8.61
N VAL A 179 -11.25 -10.02 -8.78
CA VAL A 179 -10.58 -10.09 -10.11
C VAL A 179 -11.40 -10.91 -11.09
N ILE A 180 -11.96 -12.06 -10.66
CA ILE A 180 -12.76 -12.95 -11.52
C ILE A 180 -14.04 -12.25 -11.98
N VAL A 181 -14.81 -11.68 -11.04
CA VAL A 181 -16.07 -11.00 -11.33
C VAL A 181 -15.84 -9.78 -12.23
N SER A 182 -14.69 -9.11 -12.10
CA SER A 182 -14.33 -7.95 -12.92
C SER A 182 -13.89 -8.29 -14.36
N LYS A 183 -13.79 -9.57 -14.73
CA LYS A 183 -13.53 -10.00 -16.12
C LYS A 183 -14.80 -10.02 -16.98
N ASN A 184 -15.99 -9.95 -16.39
CA ASN A 184 -17.27 -9.93 -17.11
C ASN A 184 -17.42 -8.67 -17.95
N LYS A 185 -18.12 -8.79 -19.09
CA LYS A 185 -18.33 -7.67 -20.05
C LYS A 185 -19.19 -6.52 -19.52
N ILE A 186 -19.89 -6.71 -18.40
CA ILE A 186 -20.92 -5.83 -17.82
C ILE A 186 -20.39 -5.07 -16.59
N VAL A 187 -19.09 -4.93 -16.46
CA VAL A 187 -18.48 -4.24 -15.31
C VAL A 187 -18.41 -2.74 -15.59
N PRO A 188 -18.86 -1.87 -14.65
CA PRO A 188 -18.63 -0.43 -14.78
C PRO A 188 -17.15 -0.14 -14.98
N PRO A 189 -16.78 0.69 -15.95
CA PRO A 189 -15.38 1.05 -16.16
C PRO A 189 -14.84 1.76 -14.92
N VAL A 190 -13.57 1.53 -14.63
CA VAL A 190 -12.84 2.30 -13.61
C VAL A 190 -12.58 3.70 -14.17
N HIS A 191 -12.83 4.72 -13.38
CA HIS A 191 -12.33 6.07 -13.63
C HIS A 191 -10.82 6.07 -13.38
N LYS A 192 -10.05 5.91 -14.45
CA LYS A 192 -8.60 5.67 -14.37
C LYS A 192 -7.87 6.88 -13.77
N GLU A 193 -8.17 8.08 -14.26
CA GLU A 193 -7.55 9.32 -13.79
C GLU A 193 -7.79 9.52 -12.30
N HIS A 194 -9.02 9.36 -11.84
CA HIS A 194 -9.39 9.45 -10.43
C HIS A 194 -8.65 8.38 -9.57
N LEU A 195 -8.53 7.13 -10.06
CA LEU A 195 -7.84 6.09 -9.30
C LEU A 195 -6.34 6.36 -9.18
N VAL A 196 -5.70 6.80 -10.28
CA VAL A 196 -4.28 7.15 -10.31
C VAL A 196 -4.02 8.35 -9.40
N GLU A 197 -4.84 9.41 -9.52
CA GLU A 197 -4.76 10.58 -8.64
C GLU A 197 -4.87 10.18 -7.16
N ARG A 198 -5.88 9.40 -6.79
CA ARG A 198 -6.10 8.97 -5.41
C ARG A 198 -4.94 8.15 -4.86
N ILE A 199 -4.40 7.21 -5.64
CA ILE A 199 -3.22 6.43 -5.23
C ILE A 199 -1.98 7.33 -5.09
N GLY A 200 -1.83 8.33 -5.95
CA GLY A 200 -0.77 9.33 -5.83
C GLY A 200 -0.88 10.14 -4.54
N LEU A 201 -2.07 10.61 -4.20
CA LEU A 201 -2.34 11.33 -2.96
C LEU A 201 -2.12 10.44 -1.72
N LEU A 202 -2.55 9.18 -1.75
CA LEU A 202 -2.24 8.22 -0.72
C LEU A 202 -0.73 8.02 -0.54
N SER A 203 0.02 7.94 -1.64
CA SER A 203 1.46 7.76 -1.60
C SER A 203 2.19 8.95 -0.95
N ILE A 204 1.73 10.20 -1.17
CA ILE A 204 2.32 11.37 -0.50
C ILE A 204 2.01 11.38 1.00
N ILE A 205 0.80 10.94 1.42
CA ILE A 205 0.45 10.84 2.84
C ILE A 205 1.31 9.76 3.53
N LEU A 206 1.53 8.61 2.86
CA LEU A 206 2.43 7.56 3.36
C LEU A 206 3.89 8.01 3.49
N LEU A 207 4.37 8.86 2.58
CA LEU A 207 5.69 9.48 2.73
C LEU A 207 5.74 10.42 3.94
N GLY A 208 4.61 11.01 4.33
CA GLY A 208 4.48 11.78 5.56
C GLY A 208 4.81 10.95 6.81
N GLU A 209 4.43 9.67 6.87
CA GLU A 209 4.82 8.75 7.95
C GLU A 209 6.33 8.57 8.02
N SER A 210 7.03 8.53 6.87
CA SER A 210 8.49 8.45 6.83
C SER A 210 9.14 9.71 7.41
N ILE A 211 8.55 10.89 7.19
CA ILE A 211 9.01 12.15 7.77
C ILE A 211 8.74 12.18 9.29
N ILE A 212 7.59 11.67 9.74
CA ILE A 212 7.26 11.55 11.17
C ILE A 212 8.27 10.61 11.85
N SER A 213 8.54 9.44 11.27
CA SER A 213 9.53 8.49 11.79
C SER A 213 10.93 9.11 11.91
N LEU A 214 11.39 9.83 10.88
CA LEU A 214 12.66 10.55 10.89
C LEU A 214 12.68 11.64 11.98
N THR A 215 11.64 12.45 12.06
CA THR A 215 11.54 13.54 13.03
C THR A 215 11.51 13.01 14.47
N THR A 216 10.81 11.91 14.70
CA THR A 216 10.75 11.25 16.00
C THR A 216 12.10 10.70 16.39
N ALA A 217 12.80 10.00 15.47
CA ALA A 217 14.15 9.51 15.72
C ALA A 217 15.14 10.64 16.10
N LEU A 218 15.04 11.79 15.44
CA LEU A 218 15.93 12.94 15.73
C LEU A 218 15.76 13.52 17.15
N ARG A 219 14.65 13.26 17.84
CA ARG A 219 14.46 13.70 19.25
C ARG A 219 15.27 12.86 20.22
N ASP A 220 15.54 11.61 19.87
CA ASP A 220 16.10 10.60 20.75
C ASP A 220 17.62 10.40 20.57
N ILE A 221 18.29 11.17 19.67
CA ILE A 221 19.72 11.07 19.41
C ILE A 221 20.58 12.01 20.25
N ASN A 222 21.82 11.63 20.45
CA ASN A 222 22.85 12.46 21.12
C ASN A 222 23.57 13.44 20.16
N TRP A 223 23.07 13.64 18.95
CA TRP A 223 23.63 14.50 17.91
C TRP A 223 25.11 14.20 17.57
N ASP A 224 25.52 12.94 17.69
CA ASP A 224 26.83 12.51 17.20
C ASP A 224 26.90 12.52 15.66
N VAL A 225 28.13 12.51 15.13
CA VAL A 225 28.37 12.66 13.69
C VAL A 225 27.69 11.56 12.85
N LEU A 226 27.65 10.32 13.35
CA LEU A 226 27.08 9.22 12.59
C LEU A 226 25.55 9.30 12.54
N SER A 227 24.90 9.62 13.66
CA SER A 227 23.45 9.83 13.72
C SER A 227 23.01 11.00 12.80
N VAL A 228 23.78 12.08 12.76
CA VAL A 228 23.52 13.20 11.84
C VAL A 228 23.68 12.77 10.37
N ILE A 229 24.74 12.02 10.04
CA ILE A 229 24.93 11.48 8.68
C ILE A 229 23.77 10.55 8.31
N ALA A 230 23.35 9.67 9.21
CA ALA A 230 22.22 8.78 8.98
C ALA A 230 20.92 9.56 8.74
N ALA A 231 20.66 10.62 9.51
CA ALA A 231 19.49 11.46 9.35
C ALA A 231 19.47 12.21 8.00
N VAL A 232 20.58 12.80 7.61
CA VAL A 232 20.74 13.45 6.29
C VAL A 232 20.55 12.45 5.16
N THR A 233 21.18 11.28 5.27
CA THR A 233 21.08 10.20 4.28
C THR A 233 19.61 9.69 4.20
N GLY A 234 18.95 9.51 5.35
CA GLY A 234 17.55 9.12 5.43
C GLY A 234 16.62 10.13 4.75
N PHE A 235 16.83 11.42 4.97
CA PHE A 235 16.06 12.46 4.28
C PHE A 235 16.30 12.46 2.77
N ILE A 236 17.55 12.29 2.33
CA ILE A 236 17.87 12.12 0.89
C ILE A 236 17.15 10.91 0.33
N MET A 237 17.13 9.79 1.05
CA MET A 237 16.43 8.58 0.62
C MET A 237 14.92 8.80 0.46
N ILE A 238 14.26 9.48 1.41
CA ILE A 238 12.85 9.87 1.30
C ILE A 238 12.63 10.75 0.06
N GLY A 239 13.51 11.73 -0.15
CA GLY A 239 13.47 12.59 -1.34
C GLY A 239 13.61 11.81 -2.65
N LEU A 240 14.51 10.81 -2.70
CA LEU A 240 14.66 9.93 -3.86
C LEU A 240 13.42 9.05 -4.10
N ILE A 241 12.81 8.51 -3.06
CA ILE A 241 11.54 7.75 -3.15
C ILE A 241 10.46 8.64 -3.77
N TRP A 242 10.29 9.85 -3.24
CA TRP A 242 9.35 10.83 -3.78
C TRP A 242 9.64 11.12 -5.26
N TRP A 243 10.89 11.40 -5.60
CA TRP A 243 11.29 11.74 -6.98
C TRP A 243 11.03 10.59 -7.94
N ILE A 244 11.49 9.39 -7.62
CA ILE A 244 11.27 8.18 -8.43
C ILE A 244 9.78 7.94 -8.67
N TYR A 245 8.95 8.16 -7.65
CA TYR A 245 7.53 7.92 -7.73
C TYR A 245 6.86 8.94 -8.66
N TYR A 246 7.05 10.24 -8.40
CA TYR A 246 6.32 11.29 -9.10
C TYR A 246 6.87 11.64 -10.47
N ASP A 247 8.16 11.43 -10.72
CA ASP A 247 8.76 11.60 -12.06
C ASP A 247 8.11 10.72 -13.13
N SER A 248 7.71 9.50 -12.76
CA SER A 248 7.05 8.56 -13.66
C SER A 248 5.52 8.49 -13.48
N PHE A 249 4.95 9.34 -12.63
CA PHE A 249 3.50 9.34 -12.33
C PHE A 249 2.66 9.62 -13.59
N HIS A 250 3.05 10.60 -14.40
CA HIS A 250 2.40 10.94 -15.66
C HIS A 250 2.34 9.77 -16.66
N ILE A 251 3.30 8.84 -16.61
CA ILE A 251 3.26 7.62 -17.43
C ILE A 251 2.11 6.73 -16.99
N MET A 252 1.88 6.57 -15.69
CA MET A 252 0.77 5.77 -15.16
C MET A 252 -0.59 6.35 -15.58
N GLU A 253 -0.73 7.68 -15.53
CA GLU A 253 -1.97 8.37 -15.94
C GLU A 253 -2.31 8.10 -17.40
N ARG A 254 -1.31 8.03 -18.26
CA ARG A 254 -1.47 7.94 -19.71
C ARG A 254 -1.41 6.51 -20.26
N LEU A 255 -1.20 5.47 -19.42
CA LEU A 255 -1.17 4.08 -19.88
C LEU A 255 -2.51 3.63 -20.44
N LYS A 256 -2.58 3.35 -21.76
CA LYS A 256 -3.80 2.91 -22.49
C LYS A 256 -4.41 1.60 -21.96
N ALA A 257 -3.60 0.69 -21.49
CA ALA A 257 -3.98 -0.69 -21.22
C ALA A 257 -4.62 -0.93 -19.86
N MET A 258 -4.76 0.10 -19.00
CA MET A 258 -5.29 -0.06 -17.64
C MET A 258 -6.83 -0.10 -17.64
N LYS A 259 -7.41 -1.30 -17.66
CA LYS A 259 -8.87 -1.49 -17.79
C LYS A 259 -9.63 -1.57 -16.47
N ASN A 260 -9.08 -2.21 -15.44
CA ASN A 260 -9.82 -2.57 -14.21
C ASN A 260 -9.18 -2.10 -12.90
N GLY A 261 -8.02 -1.43 -12.94
CA GLY A 261 -7.35 -0.85 -11.77
C GLY A 261 -6.65 -1.84 -10.83
N PHE A 262 -6.92 -3.15 -10.88
CA PHE A 262 -6.34 -4.10 -9.92
C PHE A 262 -4.81 -4.19 -9.98
N ALA A 263 -4.24 -4.12 -11.19
CA ALA A 263 -2.78 -4.14 -11.32
C ALA A 263 -2.14 -2.95 -10.60
N LEU A 264 -2.78 -1.79 -10.68
CA LEU A 264 -2.34 -0.57 -10.00
C LEU A 264 -2.46 -0.74 -8.47
N ILE A 265 -3.62 -1.16 -7.98
CA ILE A 265 -3.86 -1.32 -6.53
C ILE A 265 -2.92 -2.38 -5.94
N TYR A 266 -2.79 -3.54 -6.59
CA TYR A 266 -1.99 -4.64 -6.05
C TYR A 266 -0.47 -4.36 -6.12
N SER A 267 0.00 -3.63 -7.13
CA SER A 267 1.39 -3.19 -7.13
C SER A 267 1.66 -2.17 -6.02
N HIS A 268 0.72 -1.28 -5.76
CA HIS A 268 0.88 -0.27 -4.70
C HIS A 268 0.76 -0.85 -3.29
N PHE A 269 0.18 -2.04 -3.11
CA PHE A 269 0.30 -2.79 -1.86
C PHE A 269 1.77 -3.04 -1.49
N PHE A 270 2.55 -3.59 -2.42
CA PHE A 270 3.98 -3.81 -2.20
C PHE A 270 4.74 -2.49 -2.07
N LEU A 271 4.40 -1.49 -2.87
CA LEU A 271 5.05 -0.19 -2.80
C LEU A 271 4.83 0.49 -1.45
N ALA A 272 3.60 0.46 -0.94
CA ALA A 272 3.23 1.02 0.35
C ALA A 272 3.92 0.29 1.51
N MET A 273 3.98 -1.05 1.47
CA MET A 273 4.79 -1.84 2.42
C MET A 273 6.27 -1.44 2.34
N GLY A 274 6.80 -1.26 1.12
CA GLY A 274 8.17 -0.80 0.91
C GLY A 274 8.43 0.55 1.59
N PHE A 275 7.56 1.55 1.40
CA PHE A 275 7.69 2.87 2.03
C PHE A 275 7.78 2.77 3.55
N VAL A 276 6.87 2.01 4.14
CA VAL A 276 6.75 1.85 5.58
C VAL A 276 7.96 1.11 6.18
N ILE A 277 8.41 0.04 5.55
CA ILE A 277 9.60 -0.69 6.00
C ILE A 277 10.85 0.20 5.87
N LEU A 278 11.00 0.94 4.77
CA LEU A 278 12.13 1.83 4.56
C LEU A 278 12.14 3.01 5.55
N ALA A 279 10.97 3.48 5.99
CA ALA A 279 10.86 4.45 7.08
C ALA A 279 11.48 3.92 8.38
N ASN A 280 11.24 2.64 8.70
CA ASN A 280 11.86 1.98 9.86
C ASN A 280 13.37 1.73 9.66
N VAL A 281 13.82 1.38 8.45
CA VAL A 281 15.26 1.29 8.12
C VAL A 281 15.97 2.61 8.42
N ILE A 282 15.39 3.73 7.98
CA ILE A 282 15.93 5.06 8.25
C ILE A 282 15.97 5.33 9.77
N ARG A 283 14.86 5.07 10.47
CA ARG A 283 14.76 5.26 11.91
C ARG A 283 15.83 4.47 12.68
N HIS A 284 15.96 3.17 12.41
CA HIS A 284 16.92 2.32 13.08
C HIS A 284 18.38 2.70 12.76
N ALA A 285 18.65 3.20 11.56
CA ALA A 285 19.97 3.71 11.22
C ALA A 285 20.32 5.01 11.97
N ILE A 286 19.32 5.87 12.26
CA ILE A 286 19.52 7.11 13.02
C ILE A 286 19.76 6.79 14.50
N LEU A 287 18.97 5.88 15.08
CA LEU A 287 19.03 5.52 16.49
C LEU A 287 20.14 4.50 16.82
N ASN A 288 20.62 3.77 15.81
CA ASN A 288 21.59 2.67 15.96
C ASN A 288 21.11 1.64 17.02
N ASP A 289 19.81 1.34 17.02
CA ASP A 289 19.13 0.52 18.02
C ASP A 289 18.79 -0.90 17.53
N LEU A 290 19.28 -1.29 16.34
CA LEU A 290 19.03 -2.59 15.72
C LEU A 290 20.33 -3.32 15.42
N ASN A 291 20.38 -4.63 15.64
CA ASN A 291 21.52 -5.43 15.23
C ASN A 291 21.65 -5.49 13.69
N GLN A 292 22.86 -5.74 13.21
CA GLN A 292 23.18 -5.67 11.80
C GLN A 292 22.42 -6.70 10.93
N ASN A 293 22.10 -7.89 11.48
CA ASN A 293 21.41 -8.92 10.71
C ASN A 293 19.94 -8.55 10.49
N ASP A 294 19.25 -8.08 11.51
CA ASP A 294 17.85 -7.65 11.42
C ASP A 294 17.75 -6.41 10.53
N PHE A 295 18.68 -5.45 10.67
CA PHE A 295 18.77 -4.30 9.77
C PHE A 295 18.96 -4.72 8.32
N ARG A 296 19.83 -5.70 8.05
CA ARG A 296 20.06 -6.26 6.70
C ARG A 296 18.76 -6.83 6.11
N VAL A 297 18.07 -7.66 6.88
CA VAL A 297 16.80 -8.26 6.44
C VAL A 297 15.77 -7.18 6.14
N LEU A 298 15.61 -6.22 7.05
CA LEU A 298 14.65 -5.13 6.90
C LEU A 298 14.95 -4.26 5.66
N ALA A 299 16.22 -3.89 5.45
CA ALA A 299 16.64 -3.09 4.29
C ALA A 299 16.42 -3.84 2.97
N ILE A 300 16.81 -5.11 2.89
CA ILE A 300 16.62 -5.93 1.68
C ILE A 300 15.13 -6.12 1.38
N VAL A 301 14.33 -6.48 2.38
CA VAL A 301 12.88 -6.69 2.21
C VAL A 301 12.19 -5.38 1.81
N GLY A 302 12.49 -4.27 2.47
CA GLY A 302 11.94 -2.95 2.14
C GLY A 302 12.25 -2.52 0.71
N MET A 303 13.51 -2.67 0.28
CA MET A 303 13.93 -2.35 -1.09
C MET A 303 13.31 -3.29 -2.13
N CYS A 304 13.21 -4.60 -1.83
CA CYS A 304 12.53 -5.54 -2.71
C CYS A 304 11.05 -5.18 -2.90
N PHE A 305 10.33 -4.87 -1.82
CA PHE A 305 8.94 -4.44 -1.92
C PHE A 305 8.79 -3.12 -2.69
N PHE A 306 9.68 -2.15 -2.45
CA PHE A 306 9.71 -0.92 -3.21
C PHE A 306 9.88 -1.18 -4.71
N TYR A 307 10.87 -1.97 -5.13
CA TYR A 307 11.10 -2.25 -6.54
C TYR A 307 9.97 -3.08 -7.15
N VAL A 308 9.49 -4.12 -6.49
CA VAL A 308 8.38 -4.94 -6.98
C VAL A 308 7.14 -4.06 -7.16
N GLY A 309 6.79 -3.26 -6.16
CA GLY A 309 5.64 -2.37 -6.22
C GLY A 309 5.76 -1.35 -7.35
N LYS A 310 6.91 -0.69 -7.46
CA LYS A 310 7.17 0.33 -8.47
C LYS A 310 7.22 -0.23 -9.89
N GLN A 311 7.86 -1.39 -10.09
CA GLN A 311 8.15 -1.92 -11.43
C GLN A 311 7.01 -2.74 -12.04
N THR A 312 6.14 -3.33 -11.24
CA THR A 312 5.09 -4.25 -11.74
C THR A 312 4.21 -3.63 -12.81
N ILE A 313 3.83 -2.36 -12.67
CA ILE A 313 3.01 -1.65 -13.65
C ILE A 313 3.73 -1.52 -14.98
N TYR A 314 4.96 -1.06 -14.97
CA TYR A 314 5.76 -0.85 -16.17
C TYR A 314 6.12 -2.17 -16.84
N PHE A 315 6.49 -3.19 -16.06
CA PHE A 315 6.75 -4.53 -16.56
C PHE A 315 5.53 -5.14 -17.26
N LYS A 316 4.34 -4.92 -16.71
CA LYS A 316 3.08 -5.43 -17.27
C LYS A 316 2.68 -4.72 -18.55
N PHE A 317 2.71 -3.38 -18.54
CA PHE A 317 2.10 -2.57 -19.59
C PHE A 317 3.09 -2.03 -20.63
N LEU A 318 4.41 -2.16 -20.39
CA LEU A 318 5.47 -1.73 -21.30
C LEU A 318 6.38 -2.89 -21.70
N PRO A 319 5.91 -3.86 -22.52
CA PRO A 319 6.68 -5.07 -22.87
C PRO A 319 8.10 -4.84 -23.38
N PRO A 320 8.39 -3.84 -24.24
CA PRO A 320 9.75 -3.60 -24.73
C PRO A 320 10.76 -3.25 -23.63
N PHE A 321 10.29 -2.74 -22.49
CA PHE A 321 11.14 -2.32 -21.38
C PHE A 321 11.35 -3.38 -20.30
N ARG A 322 10.77 -4.58 -20.43
CA ARG A 322 10.87 -5.65 -19.43
C ARG A 322 12.32 -6.02 -19.12
N LYS A 323 13.16 -6.21 -20.15
CA LYS A 323 14.57 -6.57 -19.98
C LYS A 323 15.37 -5.46 -19.28
N PRO A 324 15.34 -4.20 -19.71
CA PRO A 324 15.96 -3.08 -18.97
C PRO A 324 15.47 -2.96 -17.53
N ILE A 325 14.17 -3.10 -17.28
CA ILE A 325 13.55 -3.04 -15.93
C ILE A 325 14.18 -4.11 -15.03
N VAL A 326 14.20 -5.38 -15.48
CA VAL A 326 14.75 -6.48 -14.69
C VAL A 326 16.24 -6.27 -14.40
N ILE A 327 17.03 -5.94 -15.43
CA ILE A 327 18.49 -5.72 -15.26
C ILE A 327 18.74 -4.59 -14.26
N ASN A 328 18.07 -3.44 -14.41
CA ASN A 328 18.24 -2.31 -13.53
C ASN A 328 17.84 -2.66 -12.08
N THR A 329 16.73 -3.36 -11.91
CA THR A 329 16.26 -3.82 -10.58
C THR A 329 17.28 -4.77 -9.94
N LEU A 330 17.81 -5.73 -10.69
CA LEU A 330 18.82 -6.67 -10.18
C LEU A 330 20.10 -5.96 -9.74
N ILE A 331 20.58 -4.95 -10.50
CA ILE A 331 21.73 -4.14 -10.12
C ILE A 331 21.46 -3.41 -8.81
N CYS A 332 20.28 -2.79 -8.66
CA CYS A 332 19.89 -2.07 -7.44
C CYS A 332 19.78 -3.01 -6.22
N VAL A 333 19.20 -4.19 -6.40
CA VAL A 333 19.14 -5.20 -5.34
C VAL A 333 20.56 -5.67 -4.98
N PHE A 334 21.43 -5.90 -5.96
CA PHE A 334 22.81 -6.28 -5.70
C PHE A 334 23.57 -5.20 -4.91
N ILE A 335 23.41 -3.91 -5.28
CA ILE A 335 23.99 -2.79 -4.52
C ILE A 335 23.43 -2.77 -3.10
N THR A 336 22.11 -2.95 -2.92
CA THR A 336 21.48 -3.01 -1.60
C THR A 336 22.09 -4.12 -0.75
N VAL A 337 22.12 -5.35 -1.25
CA VAL A 337 22.69 -6.50 -0.54
C VAL A 337 24.16 -6.26 -0.19
N GLY A 338 24.98 -5.78 -1.15
CA GLY A 338 26.39 -5.45 -0.90
C GLY A 338 26.57 -4.37 0.16
N SER A 339 25.69 -3.36 0.17
CA SER A 339 25.73 -2.27 1.16
C SER A 339 25.45 -2.77 2.59
N THR A 340 24.56 -3.75 2.74
CA THR A 340 24.21 -4.29 4.07
C THR A 340 25.31 -5.17 4.70
N ILE A 341 26.41 -5.46 3.96
CA ILE A 341 27.59 -6.16 4.49
C ILE A 341 28.54 -5.18 5.23
N LEU A 342 28.39 -3.88 5.00
CA LEU A 342 29.20 -2.85 5.65
C LEU A 342 29.10 -2.93 7.18
N PRO A 343 30.20 -2.61 7.92
CA PRO A 343 30.30 -2.93 9.34
C PRO A 343 29.40 -2.09 10.26
N LYS A 344 28.83 -0.99 9.76
CA LYS A 344 27.93 -0.11 10.50
C LYS A 344 26.65 0.09 9.71
N ILE A 345 25.51 0.13 10.41
CA ILE A 345 24.20 0.29 9.79
C ILE A 345 24.05 1.66 9.11
N GLU A 346 24.71 2.69 9.61
CA GLU A 346 24.72 4.03 8.99
C GLU A 346 25.42 3.99 7.61
N TYR A 347 26.52 3.24 7.50
CA TYR A 347 27.20 3.05 6.21
C TYR A 347 26.36 2.19 5.25
N ALA A 348 25.66 1.19 5.78
CA ALA A 348 24.73 0.40 5.00
C ALA A 348 23.60 1.27 4.44
N LEU A 349 23.03 2.19 5.24
CA LEU A 349 22.02 3.15 4.77
C LEU A 349 22.55 4.04 3.65
N ILE A 350 23.79 4.56 3.75
CA ILE A 350 24.42 5.34 2.67
C ILE A 350 24.50 4.52 1.39
N GLY A 351 24.96 3.28 1.47
CA GLY A 351 25.10 2.41 0.31
C GLY A 351 23.75 2.06 -0.34
N VAL A 352 22.71 1.78 0.46
CA VAL A 352 21.33 1.58 -0.03
C VAL A 352 20.82 2.83 -0.74
N THR A 353 21.10 4.02 -0.17
CA THR A 353 20.68 5.31 -0.75
C THR A 353 21.43 5.58 -2.07
N ILE A 354 22.71 5.21 -2.18
CA ILE A 354 23.47 5.26 -3.45
C ILE A 354 22.85 4.34 -4.49
N GLY A 355 22.43 3.13 -4.12
CA GLY A 355 21.70 2.22 -5.00
C GLY A 355 20.39 2.83 -5.51
N MET A 356 19.67 3.52 -4.64
CA MET A 356 18.44 4.23 -5.02
C MET A 356 18.73 5.45 -5.92
N LEU A 357 19.81 6.17 -5.69
CA LEU A 357 20.25 7.25 -6.57
C LEU A 357 20.59 6.73 -7.98
N TYR A 358 21.31 5.61 -8.06
CA TYR A 358 21.57 4.94 -9.34
C TYR A 358 20.25 4.59 -10.07
N TYR A 359 19.30 4.04 -9.33
CA TYR A 359 17.97 3.73 -9.86
C TYR A 359 17.24 4.98 -10.38
N THR A 360 17.32 6.09 -9.64
CA THR A 360 16.73 7.38 -10.02
C THR A 360 17.27 7.88 -11.35
N ILE A 361 18.61 7.83 -11.52
CA ILE A 361 19.26 8.24 -12.78
C ILE A 361 18.83 7.34 -13.94
N GLY A 362 18.72 6.03 -13.70
CA GLY A 362 18.23 5.08 -14.69
C GLY A 362 16.77 5.32 -15.07
N ASN A 363 15.92 5.59 -14.08
CA ASN A 363 14.50 5.91 -14.29
C ASN A 363 14.34 7.22 -15.09
N PHE A 364 15.11 8.23 -14.80
CA PHE A 364 15.11 9.50 -15.50
C PHE A 364 15.44 9.33 -17.00
N LYS A 365 16.47 8.54 -17.32
CA LYS A 365 16.79 8.19 -18.71
C LYS A 365 15.67 7.44 -19.41
N PHE A 366 14.98 6.57 -18.67
CA PHE A 366 13.85 5.80 -19.18
C PHE A 366 12.64 6.68 -19.49
N THR A 367 12.27 7.60 -18.60
CA THR A 367 11.12 8.49 -18.80
C THR A 367 11.28 9.44 -19.98
N LEU A 368 12.52 9.77 -20.36
CA LEU A 368 12.84 10.61 -21.49
C LEU A 368 12.88 9.87 -22.83
N THR A 369 12.71 8.54 -22.87
CA THR A 369 12.78 7.79 -24.14
C THR A 369 11.52 7.99 -24.98
N LYS A 370 11.69 8.30 -26.27
CA LYS A 370 10.59 8.45 -27.25
C LYS A 370 9.75 7.16 -27.40
N ASP A 371 10.32 6.00 -27.09
CA ASP A 371 9.62 4.72 -27.21
C ASP A 371 8.50 4.55 -26.19
N VAL A 372 8.62 5.16 -25.01
CA VAL A 372 7.54 5.15 -24.00
C VAL A 372 6.28 5.85 -24.54
N SER A 373 6.45 6.93 -25.28
CA SER A 373 5.33 7.72 -25.82
C SER A 373 4.38 6.91 -26.70
N ARG A 374 4.86 5.83 -27.35
CA ARG A 374 4.02 4.94 -28.18
C ARG A 374 2.96 4.16 -27.40
N PHE A 375 3.11 4.04 -26.10
CA PHE A 375 2.21 3.32 -25.19
C PHE A 375 1.30 4.26 -24.39
N LEU A 376 1.49 5.59 -24.58
CA LEU A 376 0.71 6.63 -23.92
C LEU A 376 -0.43 7.07 -24.84
N ASP A 377 -1.62 7.34 -24.27
CA ASP A 377 -2.87 7.83 -24.91
C ASP A 377 -3.44 6.92 -26.00
#